data_5836382dc8d616ca55441168c72d8962
#
_entry.id   5836382dc8d616ca55441168c72d8962
#
_cell.length_a   1.000
_cell.length_b   1.000
_cell.length_c   1.000
_cell.angle_alpha   90.00
_cell.angle_beta   90.00
_cell.angle_gamma   90.00
#
_symmetry.space_group_name_H-M   'P 1'
#
loop_
_entity.id
_entity.type
_entity.pdbx_description
1 polymer ?
#
loop_
_entity_poly.entity_id
_entity_poly.type
_entity_poly.pdbx_seq_one_letter_code
_entity_poly.pdbx_strand_id
1 'polypeptide(L)'
;GIGSQLGELSLVFGFGAMIGRLVSEAGGSYRISQTLIRVFGKKRLQLAIVVASFIIGMSMFFEVGLVLLTPIVFSIALEAGVPFLYLGLPMVAALSPTQAFLPPQPAPTAVATALSANIGTVLLYGIIVAIPTVIMAGPVFTKLAQKYAPSAFTFKKELPAFGEIKEFKLDETPGFGISILTSLFPVIFMGAATIYQLIVHDTGSAARQGLNSYMSMIGSPVVAMLISLLFAVWSMGFHQHRSMKQIGDALTESIKSIAMLLMIISGGSAFKQVLLDGGVGNAIQHLVAGVHLSPLILGWLIAVVLRIALGSAAVASMTAAGLITPLMISSGADPAMMVLAIGAGSVAASHVNDAGFWMFQEYFDLTVKQTLAIWTVLETWLSVWGLVFVLILNAIVH
;
A
#
# COMPACT_ATOMS: atom_id res chain seq x y z
N GLY A 1 -5.34 -17.44 17.15
CA GLY A 1 -4.33 -17.46 16.11
C GLY A 1 -4.89 -17.41 14.69
N ILE A 2 -4.70 -18.48 13.90
CA ILE A 2 -5.03 -18.48 12.46
C ILE A 2 -6.50 -18.15 12.19
N GLY A 3 -7.44 -18.76 12.89
CA GLY A 3 -8.88 -18.64 12.61
C GLY A 3 -9.45 -17.23 12.81
N SER A 4 -9.03 -16.51 13.85
CA SER A 4 -9.50 -15.14 14.11
C SER A 4 -9.01 -14.15 13.03
N GLN A 5 -7.75 -14.27 12.64
CA GLN A 5 -7.16 -13.42 11.62
C GLN A 5 -7.73 -13.71 10.22
N LEU A 6 -7.92 -14.99 9.86
CA LEU A 6 -8.58 -15.33 8.59
C LEU A 6 -10.01 -14.81 8.52
N GLY A 7 -10.77 -14.88 9.63
CA GLY A 7 -12.17 -14.45 9.67
C GLY A 7 -12.33 -12.96 9.32
N GLU A 8 -11.52 -12.09 9.91
CA GLU A 8 -11.61 -10.65 9.70
C GLU A 8 -10.94 -10.18 8.40
N LEU A 9 -9.74 -10.70 8.14
CA LEU A 9 -8.90 -10.19 7.05
C LEU A 9 -9.26 -10.76 5.67
N SER A 10 -9.79 -12.00 5.60
CA SER A 10 -10.14 -12.59 4.30
C SER A 10 -11.23 -11.81 3.56
N LEU A 11 -12.20 -11.25 4.28
CA LEU A 11 -13.25 -10.42 3.67
C LEU A 11 -12.67 -9.09 3.16
N VAL A 12 -11.88 -8.40 4.00
CA VAL A 12 -11.28 -7.10 3.63
C VAL A 12 -10.38 -7.26 2.40
N PHE A 13 -9.50 -8.26 2.42
CA PHE A 13 -8.56 -8.50 1.32
C PHE A 13 -9.24 -9.05 0.08
N GLY A 14 -10.23 -9.95 0.26
CA GLY A 14 -11.05 -10.46 -0.82
C GLY A 14 -11.77 -9.34 -1.56
N PHE A 15 -12.48 -8.49 -0.84
CA PHE A 15 -13.18 -7.36 -1.42
C PHE A 15 -12.22 -6.36 -2.07
N GLY A 16 -11.06 -6.09 -1.45
CA GLY A 16 -10.03 -5.22 -2.02
C GLY A 16 -9.48 -5.73 -3.36
N ALA A 17 -9.14 -7.02 -3.43
CA ALA A 17 -8.69 -7.65 -4.67
C ALA A 17 -9.76 -7.60 -5.78
N MET A 18 -11.03 -7.84 -5.40
CA MET A 18 -12.17 -7.76 -6.33
C MET A 18 -12.37 -6.33 -6.88
N ILE A 19 -12.32 -5.30 -6.01
CA ILE A 19 -12.43 -3.89 -6.43
C ILE A 19 -11.29 -3.55 -7.38
N GLY A 20 -10.05 -3.85 -6.99
CA GLY A 20 -8.87 -3.60 -7.81
C GLY A 20 -8.96 -4.25 -9.20
N ARG A 21 -9.38 -5.51 -9.25
CA ARG A 21 -9.57 -6.25 -10.50
C ARG A 21 -10.64 -5.63 -11.40
N LEU A 22 -11.80 -5.27 -10.84
CA LEU A 22 -12.88 -4.63 -11.59
C LEU A 22 -12.46 -3.29 -12.18
N VAL A 23 -11.76 -2.43 -11.40
CA VAL A 23 -11.23 -1.15 -11.85
C VAL A 23 -10.18 -1.34 -12.96
N SER A 24 -9.29 -2.33 -12.81
CA SER A 24 -8.26 -2.65 -13.80
C SER A 24 -8.86 -3.12 -15.12
N GLU A 25 -9.72 -4.14 -15.08
CA GLU A 25 -10.29 -4.76 -16.27
C GLU A 25 -11.28 -3.86 -17.02
N ALA A 26 -11.92 -2.92 -16.34
CA ALA A 26 -12.76 -1.90 -16.97
C ALA A 26 -11.96 -0.77 -17.63
N GLY A 27 -10.63 -0.71 -17.43
CA GLY A 27 -9.81 0.38 -17.93
C GLY A 27 -9.86 1.65 -17.07
N GLY A 28 -10.41 1.58 -15.83
CA GLY A 28 -10.49 2.72 -14.92
C GLY A 28 -9.12 3.29 -14.56
N SER A 29 -8.14 2.43 -14.29
CA SER A 29 -6.76 2.83 -14.01
C SER A 29 -6.10 3.50 -15.21
N TYR A 30 -6.36 3.02 -16.42
CA TYR A 30 -5.89 3.66 -17.66
C TYR A 30 -6.48 5.06 -17.80
N ARG A 31 -7.81 5.22 -17.59
CA ARG A 31 -8.48 6.52 -17.63
C ARG A 31 -7.90 7.51 -16.63
N ILE A 32 -7.66 7.08 -15.39
CA ILE A 32 -7.05 7.91 -14.34
C ILE A 32 -5.69 8.44 -14.80
N SER A 33 -4.81 7.53 -15.23
CA SER A 33 -3.45 7.88 -15.66
C SER A 33 -3.45 8.84 -16.84
N GLN A 34 -4.18 8.53 -17.91
CA GLN A 34 -4.23 9.35 -19.12
C GLN A 34 -4.83 10.73 -18.87
N THR A 35 -5.86 10.83 -18.04
CA THR A 35 -6.48 12.12 -17.73
C THR A 35 -5.55 12.99 -16.90
N LEU A 36 -4.89 12.42 -15.87
CA LEU A 36 -3.95 13.17 -15.04
C LEU A 36 -2.76 13.67 -15.86
N ILE A 37 -2.21 12.87 -16.77
CA ILE A 37 -1.14 13.28 -17.66
C ILE A 37 -1.56 14.45 -18.55
N ARG A 38 -2.77 14.38 -19.11
CA ARG A 38 -3.32 15.48 -19.93
C ARG A 38 -3.47 16.76 -19.12
N VAL A 39 -3.94 16.67 -17.87
CA VAL A 39 -4.16 17.84 -16.99
C VAL A 39 -2.85 18.47 -16.54
N PHE A 40 -1.88 17.64 -16.12
CA PHE A 40 -0.58 18.14 -15.62
C PHE A 40 0.38 18.55 -16.75
N GLY A 41 0.20 18.04 -17.97
CA GLY A 41 1.02 18.32 -19.15
C GLY A 41 2.44 17.75 -19.07
N LYS A 42 3.18 17.87 -20.19
CA LYS A 42 4.53 17.27 -20.35
C LYS A 42 5.56 17.73 -19.33
N LYS A 43 5.45 18.97 -18.81
CA LYS A 43 6.42 19.52 -17.84
C LYS A 43 6.30 18.91 -16.43
N ARG A 44 5.15 18.31 -16.09
CA ARG A 44 4.86 17.77 -14.75
C ARG A 44 4.50 16.29 -14.79
N LEU A 45 5.07 15.55 -15.76
CA LEU A 45 4.77 14.12 -15.95
C LEU A 45 5.04 13.29 -14.69
N GLN A 46 6.17 13.51 -14.00
CA GLN A 46 6.45 12.80 -12.75
C GLN A 46 5.35 13.02 -11.71
N LEU A 47 4.86 14.25 -11.56
CA LEU A 47 3.79 14.53 -10.62
C LEU A 47 2.48 13.85 -11.02
N ALA A 48 2.14 13.87 -12.31
CA ALA A 48 0.96 13.17 -12.83
C ALA A 48 1.03 11.66 -12.56
N ILE A 49 2.19 11.05 -12.81
CA ILE A 49 2.43 9.63 -12.57
C ILE A 49 2.35 9.32 -11.07
N VAL A 50 2.97 10.13 -10.20
CA VAL A 50 2.91 9.97 -8.75
C VAL A 50 1.46 9.99 -8.26
N VAL A 51 0.68 10.99 -8.66
CA VAL A 51 -0.73 11.12 -8.24
C VAL A 51 -1.57 9.95 -8.75
N ALA A 52 -1.40 9.58 -10.03
CA ALA A 52 -2.10 8.44 -10.61
C ALA A 52 -1.76 7.13 -9.88
N SER A 53 -0.47 6.87 -9.68
CA SER A 53 0.01 5.65 -9.01
C SER A 53 -0.40 5.59 -7.54
N PHE A 54 -0.41 6.72 -6.86
CA PHE A 54 -0.89 6.79 -5.47
C PHE A 54 -2.38 6.45 -5.38
N ILE A 55 -3.23 7.05 -6.22
CA ILE A 55 -4.67 6.78 -6.27
C ILE A 55 -4.94 5.30 -6.60
N ILE A 56 -4.25 4.78 -7.62
CA ILE A 56 -4.40 3.40 -8.06
C ILE A 56 -3.87 2.43 -7.00
N GLY A 57 -2.73 2.74 -6.37
CA GLY A 57 -2.14 1.96 -5.29
C GLY A 57 -3.01 1.86 -4.03
N MET A 58 -3.90 2.82 -3.79
CA MET A 58 -4.87 2.71 -2.69
C MET A 58 -5.96 1.65 -2.94
N SER A 59 -6.21 1.28 -4.19
CA SER A 59 -7.24 0.30 -4.59
C SER A 59 -6.69 -1.05 -5.03
N MET A 60 -5.39 -1.14 -5.28
CA MET A 60 -4.74 -2.35 -5.81
C MET A 60 -3.50 -2.71 -5.02
N PHE A 61 -3.17 -4.01 -5.02
CA PHE A 61 -1.89 -4.48 -4.49
C PHE A 61 -0.73 -3.98 -5.36
N PHE A 62 0.43 -3.82 -4.74
CA PHE A 62 1.64 -3.29 -5.40
C PHE A 62 1.94 -4.01 -6.71
N GLU A 63 1.94 -5.35 -6.69
CA GLU A 63 2.27 -6.18 -7.85
C GLU A 63 1.28 -5.96 -9.00
N VAL A 64 -0.02 -5.87 -8.69
CA VAL A 64 -1.07 -5.61 -9.68
C VAL A 64 -0.95 -4.20 -10.24
N GLY A 65 -0.72 -3.21 -9.37
CA GLY A 65 -0.49 -1.83 -9.76
C GLY A 65 0.74 -1.67 -10.65
N LEU A 66 1.83 -2.37 -10.31
CA LEU A 66 3.06 -2.38 -11.09
C LEU A 66 2.84 -2.95 -12.49
N VAL A 67 2.25 -4.15 -12.60
CA VAL A 67 1.94 -4.80 -13.89
C VAL A 67 1.07 -3.92 -14.78
N LEU A 68 0.05 -3.31 -14.19
CA LEU A 68 -0.92 -2.49 -14.93
C LEU A 68 -0.32 -1.16 -15.40
N LEU A 69 0.39 -0.46 -14.50
CA LEU A 69 0.87 0.90 -14.79
C LEU A 69 2.12 0.91 -15.65
N THR A 70 2.96 -0.13 -15.56
CA THR A 70 4.24 -0.17 -16.27
C THR A 70 4.09 0.04 -17.79
N PRO A 71 3.21 -0.68 -18.54
CA PRO A 71 3.03 -0.44 -19.97
C PRO A 71 2.50 0.95 -20.27
N ILE A 72 1.60 1.47 -19.43
CA ILE A 72 1.05 2.83 -19.59
C ILE A 72 2.15 3.87 -19.45
N VAL A 73 2.94 3.78 -18.37
CA VAL A 73 4.03 4.72 -18.08
C VAL A 73 5.15 4.60 -19.10
N PHE A 74 5.40 3.39 -19.62
CA PHE A 74 6.34 3.17 -20.71
C PHE A 74 5.92 3.89 -22.00
N SER A 75 4.66 3.72 -22.43
CA SER A 75 4.13 4.42 -23.60
C SER A 75 4.24 5.94 -23.46
N ILE A 76 3.99 6.47 -22.26
CA ILE A 76 4.10 7.90 -21.95
C ILE A 76 5.56 8.35 -22.02
N ALA A 77 6.49 7.55 -21.50
CA ALA A 77 7.92 7.84 -21.57
C ALA A 77 8.42 7.90 -23.02
N LEU A 78 7.95 6.96 -23.87
CA LEU A 78 8.24 6.96 -25.30
C LEU A 78 7.72 8.22 -25.99
N GLU A 79 6.45 8.58 -25.78
CA GLU A 79 5.82 9.78 -26.36
C GLU A 79 6.50 11.07 -25.89
N ALA A 80 6.92 11.11 -24.62
CA ALA A 80 7.60 12.25 -24.04
C ALA A 80 9.09 12.35 -24.42
N GLY A 81 9.67 11.28 -24.97
CA GLY A 81 11.10 11.21 -25.31
C GLY A 81 12.02 11.18 -24.09
N VAL A 82 11.56 10.61 -22.97
CA VAL A 82 12.35 10.50 -21.73
C VAL A 82 12.67 9.03 -21.42
N PRO A 83 13.75 8.74 -20.67
CA PRO A 83 14.01 7.38 -20.21
C PRO A 83 12.82 6.83 -19.39
N PHE A 84 12.46 5.57 -19.62
CA PHE A 84 11.34 4.96 -18.92
C PHE A 84 11.51 5.00 -17.39
N LEU A 85 12.70 4.72 -16.89
CA LEU A 85 13.01 4.74 -15.46
C LEU A 85 12.80 6.13 -14.82
N TYR A 86 12.88 7.22 -15.61
CA TYR A 86 12.62 8.59 -15.14
C TYR A 86 11.17 8.79 -14.69
N LEU A 87 10.21 8.09 -15.28
CA LEU A 87 8.81 8.08 -14.88
C LEU A 87 8.46 6.87 -14.00
N GLY A 88 9.12 5.75 -14.23
CA GLY A 88 8.88 4.51 -13.52
C GLY A 88 9.28 4.53 -12.05
N LEU A 89 10.39 5.22 -11.70
CA LEU A 89 10.76 5.38 -10.27
C LEU A 89 9.70 6.14 -9.46
N PRO A 90 9.21 7.31 -9.90
CA PRO A 90 8.08 7.97 -9.22
C PRO A 90 6.82 7.11 -9.15
N MET A 91 6.56 6.26 -10.14
CA MET A 91 5.43 5.32 -10.14
C MET A 91 5.55 4.32 -8.98
N VAL A 92 6.67 3.59 -8.92
CA VAL A 92 6.86 2.58 -7.86
C VAL A 92 7.02 3.20 -6.48
N ALA A 93 7.66 4.38 -6.39
CA ALA A 93 7.76 5.16 -5.17
C ALA A 93 6.41 5.65 -4.62
N ALA A 94 5.38 5.72 -5.46
CA ALA A 94 4.02 6.01 -5.02
C ALA A 94 3.24 4.73 -4.65
N LEU A 95 3.47 3.61 -5.35
CA LEU A 95 2.83 2.34 -5.06
C LEU A 95 3.33 1.72 -3.74
N SER A 96 4.63 1.76 -3.47
CA SER A 96 5.22 1.11 -2.28
C SER A 96 4.70 1.68 -0.95
N PRO A 97 4.65 3.00 -0.71
CA PRO A 97 4.06 3.56 0.50
C PRO A 97 2.57 3.29 0.66
N THR A 98 1.80 3.20 -0.43
CA THR A 98 0.37 2.86 -0.31
C THR A 98 0.20 1.46 0.25
N GLN A 99 1.01 0.51 -0.17
CA GLN A 99 1.01 -0.85 0.35
C GLN A 99 1.55 -0.95 1.78
N ALA A 100 2.55 -0.14 2.13
CA ALA A 100 3.21 -0.21 3.43
C ALA A 100 2.45 0.49 4.57
N PHE A 101 1.75 1.61 4.25
CA PHE A 101 1.17 2.49 5.27
C PHE A 101 -0.35 2.51 5.30
N LEU A 102 -1.01 2.19 4.18
CA LEU A 102 -2.42 2.55 4.02
C LEU A 102 -3.36 1.33 4.08
N PRO A 103 -4.20 1.23 5.11
CA PRO A 103 -5.41 0.41 4.98
C PRO A 103 -6.24 0.89 3.76
N PRO A 104 -6.93 0.01 3.06
CA PRO A 104 -7.18 -1.39 3.38
C PRO A 104 -6.13 -2.38 2.86
N GLN A 105 -4.92 -1.93 2.55
CA GLN A 105 -3.85 -2.84 2.11
C GLN A 105 -3.58 -3.93 3.16
N PRO A 106 -3.24 -5.16 2.73
CA PRO A 106 -3.15 -6.32 3.61
C PRO A 106 -2.21 -6.15 4.80
N ALA A 107 -0.97 -5.73 4.54
CA ALA A 107 0.05 -5.66 5.59
C ALA A 107 -0.30 -4.63 6.69
N PRO A 108 -0.56 -3.33 6.38
CA PRO A 108 -0.90 -2.36 7.43
C PRO A 108 -2.22 -2.69 8.14
N THR A 109 -3.22 -3.27 7.44
CA THR A 109 -4.48 -3.68 8.06
C THR A 109 -4.28 -4.83 9.05
N ALA A 110 -3.49 -5.84 8.67
CA ALA A 110 -3.17 -6.97 9.54
C ALA A 110 -2.36 -6.54 10.76
N VAL A 111 -1.36 -5.67 10.58
CA VAL A 111 -0.56 -5.12 11.68
C VAL A 111 -1.42 -4.25 12.59
N ALA A 112 -2.31 -3.41 12.05
CA ALA A 112 -3.24 -2.59 12.85
C ALA A 112 -4.14 -3.46 13.72
N THR A 113 -4.73 -4.51 13.15
CA THR A 113 -5.55 -5.49 13.90
C THR A 113 -4.71 -6.19 14.98
N ALA A 114 -3.48 -6.59 14.65
CA ALA A 114 -2.58 -7.27 15.57
C ALA A 114 -2.15 -6.41 16.77
N LEU A 115 -2.02 -5.10 16.57
CA LEU A 115 -1.65 -4.12 17.60
C LEU A 115 -2.87 -3.44 18.25
N SER A 116 -4.10 -3.85 17.90
CA SER A 116 -5.35 -3.22 18.34
C SER A 116 -5.42 -1.72 18.01
N ALA A 117 -4.78 -1.30 16.92
CA ALA A 117 -4.83 0.07 16.42
C ALA A 117 -6.16 0.37 15.71
N ASN A 118 -6.66 1.59 15.83
CA ASN A 118 -7.81 2.02 15.05
C ASN A 118 -7.41 2.17 13.56
N ILE A 119 -8.01 1.36 12.69
CA ILE A 119 -7.65 1.29 11.26
C ILE A 119 -7.87 2.62 10.55
N GLY A 120 -8.92 3.36 10.91
CA GLY A 120 -9.17 4.68 10.35
C GLY A 120 -8.11 5.72 10.76
N THR A 121 -7.65 5.68 12.02
CA THR A 121 -6.53 6.52 12.48
C THR A 121 -5.24 6.16 11.75
N VAL A 122 -4.95 4.86 11.57
CA VAL A 122 -3.80 4.40 10.76
C VAL A 122 -3.91 4.93 9.32
N LEU A 123 -5.11 4.89 8.72
CA LEU A 123 -5.33 5.43 7.38
C LEU A 123 -5.05 6.93 7.30
N LEU A 124 -5.59 7.73 8.22
CA LEU A 124 -5.39 9.18 8.21
C LEU A 124 -3.92 9.56 8.42
N TYR A 125 -3.28 8.98 9.45
CA TYR A 125 -1.86 9.20 9.72
C TYR A 125 -0.98 8.67 8.60
N GLY A 126 -1.35 7.51 8.05
CA GLY A 126 -0.68 6.91 6.90
C GLY A 126 -0.69 7.81 5.67
N ILE A 127 -1.81 8.46 5.34
CA ILE A 127 -1.88 9.43 4.23
C ILE A 127 -0.94 10.61 4.49
N ILE A 128 -0.96 11.16 5.72
CA ILE A 128 -0.10 12.30 6.11
C ILE A 128 1.38 11.93 5.97
N VAL A 129 1.78 10.73 6.36
CA VAL A 129 3.16 10.22 6.24
C VAL A 129 3.52 9.86 4.80
N ALA A 130 2.59 9.22 4.06
CA ALA A 130 2.85 8.74 2.72
C ALA A 130 3.12 9.88 1.73
N ILE A 131 2.39 10.99 1.78
CA ILE A 131 2.56 12.11 0.84
C ILE A 131 4.00 12.65 0.82
N PRO A 132 4.60 13.09 1.93
CA PRO A 132 5.98 13.56 1.93
C PRO A 132 6.98 12.43 1.63
N THR A 133 6.71 11.20 2.07
CA THR A 133 7.54 10.02 1.74
C THR A 133 7.61 9.80 0.24
N VAL A 134 6.47 9.86 -0.46
CA VAL A 134 6.39 9.73 -1.92
C VAL A 134 7.16 10.86 -2.63
N ILE A 135 7.10 12.07 -2.12
CA ILE A 135 7.87 13.19 -2.70
C ILE A 135 9.37 12.92 -2.59
N MET A 136 9.82 12.45 -1.43
CA MET A 136 11.24 12.12 -1.19
C MET A 136 11.69 10.88 -1.98
N ALA A 137 10.87 9.83 -2.05
CA ALA A 137 11.22 8.59 -2.74
C ALA A 137 10.99 8.65 -4.26
N GLY A 138 10.05 9.44 -4.74
CA GLY A 138 9.75 9.60 -6.16
C GLY A 138 10.64 10.67 -6.82
N PRO A 139 10.17 11.91 -6.95
CA PRO A 139 10.88 12.95 -7.71
C PRO A 139 12.28 13.28 -7.18
N VAL A 140 12.46 13.32 -5.85
CA VAL A 140 13.76 13.67 -5.25
C VAL A 140 14.76 12.54 -5.46
N PHE A 141 14.37 11.31 -5.14
CA PHE A 141 15.23 10.14 -5.33
C PHE A 141 15.55 9.90 -6.82
N THR A 142 14.60 10.10 -7.73
CA THR A 142 14.86 9.95 -9.18
C THR A 142 15.99 10.86 -9.64
N LYS A 143 16.03 12.12 -9.20
CA LYS A 143 17.14 13.04 -9.52
C LYS A 143 18.47 12.56 -8.94
N LEU A 144 18.45 11.96 -7.76
CA LEU A 144 19.61 11.40 -7.12
C LEU A 144 20.12 10.17 -7.87
N ALA A 145 19.21 9.23 -8.20
CA ALA A 145 19.51 8.02 -8.94
C ALA A 145 20.10 8.28 -10.33
N GLN A 146 19.62 9.31 -11.03
CA GLN A 146 20.21 9.74 -12.31
C GLN A 146 21.69 10.14 -12.19
N LYS A 147 22.13 10.64 -11.03
CA LYS A 147 23.52 11.07 -10.81
C LYS A 147 24.44 9.89 -10.50
N TYR A 148 24.02 8.93 -9.66
CA TYR A 148 24.91 7.83 -9.25
C TYR A 148 24.76 6.57 -10.11
N ALA A 149 23.66 6.38 -10.82
CA ALA A 149 23.42 5.24 -11.69
C ALA A 149 22.93 5.65 -13.10
N PRO A 150 23.65 6.56 -13.80
CA PRO A 150 23.20 7.09 -15.09
C PRO A 150 23.03 6.02 -16.17
N SER A 151 23.77 4.90 -16.09
CA SER A 151 23.69 3.80 -17.05
C SER A 151 22.34 3.06 -17.03
N ALA A 152 21.53 3.21 -16.00
CA ALA A 152 20.18 2.63 -15.93
C ALA A 152 19.12 3.53 -16.60
N PHE A 153 19.39 4.83 -16.76
CA PHE A 153 18.49 5.80 -17.39
C PHE A 153 18.71 5.91 -18.89
N THR A 154 18.74 4.76 -19.56
CA THR A 154 18.86 4.72 -21.03
C THR A 154 17.46 4.82 -21.66
N PHE A 155 17.38 5.51 -22.80
CA PHE A 155 16.16 5.53 -23.59
C PHE A 155 16.03 4.20 -24.35
N LYS A 156 14.97 3.45 -24.06
CA LYS A 156 14.65 2.17 -24.71
C LYS A 156 13.37 2.33 -25.52
N LYS A 157 13.35 1.79 -26.74
CA LYS A 157 12.17 1.82 -27.61
C LYS A 157 11.25 0.61 -27.40
N GLU A 158 11.79 -0.46 -26.87
CA GLU A 158 11.10 -1.73 -26.64
C GLU A 158 11.48 -2.26 -25.26
N LEU A 159 10.58 -2.98 -24.63
CA LEU A 159 10.82 -3.70 -23.39
C LEU A 159 10.45 -5.17 -23.59
N PRO A 160 11.40 -6.10 -23.40
CA PRO A 160 11.16 -7.54 -23.65
C PRO A 160 10.06 -8.15 -22.78
N ALA A 161 9.83 -7.60 -21.59
CA ALA A 161 8.87 -8.11 -20.61
C ALA A 161 7.40 -7.93 -21.01
N PHE A 162 7.11 -7.10 -22.00
CA PHE A 162 5.73 -6.86 -22.44
C PHE A 162 5.43 -7.66 -23.70
N GLY A 163 4.62 -8.71 -23.52
CA GLY A 163 3.87 -9.31 -24.62
C GLY A 163 2.81 -8.33 -25.16
N GLU A 164 1.78 -8.82 -25.84
CA GLU A 164 0.68 -7.98 -26.31
C GLU A 164 0.05 -7.19 -25.17
N ILE A 165 0.23 -5.86 -25.18
CA ILE A 165 -0.34 -4.94 -24.20
C ILE A 165 -1.82 -4.81 -24.55
N LYS A 166 -2.70 -5.01 -23.55
CA LYS A 166 -4.13 -4.73 -23.72
C LYS A 166 -4.32 -3.22 -23.92
N GLU A 167 -4.52 -2.83 -25.17
CA GLU A 167 -4.81 -1.45 -25.51
C GLU A 167 -6.25 -1.10 -25.12
N PHE A 168 -6.40 -0.03 -24.35
CA PHE A 168 -7.70 0.56 -24.07
C PHE A 168 -7.88 1.80 -24.95
N LYS A 169 -9.01 1.90 -25.63
CA LYS A 169 -9.42 3.19 -26.22
C LYS A 169 -10.09 4.03 -25.15
N LEU A 170 -9.75 5.31 -25.10
CA LEU A 170 -10.23 6.21 -24.04
C LEU A 170 -11.76 6.32 -24.01
N ASP A 171 -12.43 6.28 -25.15
CA ASP A 171 -13.88 6.31 -25.31
C ASP A 171 -14.59 5.03 -24.81
N GLU A 172 -13.88 3.90 -24.78
CA GLU A 172 -14.37 2.62 -24.27
C GLU A 172 -14.14 2.43 -22.76
N THR A 173 -13.44 3.36 -22.09
CA THR A 173 -13.16 3.26 -20.65
C THR A 173 -14.16 4.07 -19.83
N PRO A 174 -14.35 3.72 -18.52
CA PRO A 174 -15.19 4.51 -17.61
C PRO A 174 -14.75 5.97 -17.56
N GLY A 175 -15.66 6.87 -17.22
CA GLY A 175 -15.32 8.29 -17.01
C GLY A 175 -14.31 8.47 -15.87
N PHE A 176 -13.50 9.54 -15.94
CA PHE A 176 -12.46 9.85 -14.95
C PHE A 176 -12.99 9.94 -13.51
N GLY A 177 -14.11 10.70 -13.32
CA GLY A 177 -14.69 10.89 -12.00
C GLY A 177 -15.15 9.59 -11.35
N ILE A 178 -15.83 8.72 -12.11
CA ILE A 178 -16.30 7.43 -11.58
C ILE A 178 -15.15 6.45 -11.34
N SER A 179 -14.09 6.52 -12.15
CA SER A 179 -12.89 5.70 -11.95
C SER A 179 -12.16 6.07 -10.65
N ILE A 180 -11.95 7.35 -10.38
CA ILE A 180 -11.38 7.83 -9.11
C ILE A 180 -12.30 7.50 -7.95
N LEU A 181 -13.58 7.80 -8.07
CA LEU A 181 -14.54 7.56 -6.99
C LEU A 181 -14.55 6.09 -6.61
N THR A 182 -14.60 5.16 -7.58
CA THR A 182 -14.58 3.73 -7.31
C THR A 182 -13.27 3.30 -6.61
N SER A 183 -12.12 3.81 -7.08
CA SER A 183 -10.82 3.48 -6.49
C SER A 183 -10.67 3.99 -5.05
N LEU A 184 -11.22 5.15 -4.74
CA LEU A 184 -11.10 5.78 -3.42
C LEU A 184 -12.30 5.50 -2.50
N PHE A 185 -13.33 4.80 -2.96
CA PHE A 185 -14.57 4.59 -2.19
C PHE A 185 -14.33 4.01 -0.79
N PRO A 186 -13.51 2.94 -0.62
CA PRO A 186 -13.19 2.41 0.70
C PRO A 186 -12.54 3.45 1.62
N VAL A 187 -11.60 4.21 1.07
CA VAL A 187 -10.85 5.25 1.79
C VAL A 187 -11.78 6.39 2.23
N ILE A 188 -12.71 6.79 1.36
CA ILE A 188 -13.69 7.83 1.65
C ILE A 188 -14.58 7.41 2.83
N PHE A 189 -15.10 6.17 2.83
CA PHE A 189 -15.95 5.69 3.92
C PHE A 189 -15.20 5.57 5.25
N MET A 190 -14.05 4.92 5.26
CA MET A 190 -13.25 4.76 6.48
C MET A 190 -12.75 6.11 7.00
N GLY A 191 -12.25 6.97 6.10
CA GLY A 191 -11.78 8.31 6.45
C GLY A 191 -12.90 9.21 7.00
N ALA A 192 -14.06 9.25 6.35
CA ALA A 192 -15.21 10.04 6.80
C ALA A 192 -15.71 9.59 8.18
N ALA A 193 -15.81 8.28 8.41
CA ALA A 193 -16.22 7.75 9.71
C ALA A 193 -15.21 8.10 10.81
N THR A 194 -13.91 8.02 10.52
CA THR A 194 -12.86 8.37 11.48
C THR A 194 -12.86 9.87 11.78
N ILE A 195 -12.96 10.72 10.76
CA ILE A 195 -13.06 12.18 10.95
C ILE A 195 -14.29 12.52 11.81
N TYR A 196 -15.42 11.88 11.53
CA TYR A 196 -16.63 12.05 12.33
C TYR A 196 -16.36 11.68 13.80
N GLN A 197 -15.76 10.52 14.08
CA GLN A 197 -15.44 10.08 15.45
C GLN A 197 -14.47 11.01 16.17
N LEU A 198 -13.51 11.61 15.47
CA LEU A 198 -12.57 12.59 16.04
C LEU A 198 -13.23 13.93 16.39
N ILE A 199 -14.22 14.36 15.60
CA ILE A 199 -14.91 15.64 15.79
C ILE A 199 -16.06 15.53 16.81
N VAL A 200 -16.81 14.43 16.76
CA VAL A 200 -18.00 14.23 17.60
C VAL A 200 -17.62 13.47 18.86
N HIS A 201 -17.26 14.22 19.90
CA HIS A 201 -17.08 13.66 21.24
C HIS A 201 -18.45 13.24 21.79
N ASP A 202 -18.50 12.12 22.51
CA ASP A 202 -19.73 11.52 23.04
C ASP A 202 -20.40 12.48 24.02
N THR A 203 -21.55 13.03 23.63
CA THR A 203 -22.32 14.00 24.44
C THR A 203 -23.67 13.44 24.91
N GLY A 204 -23.78 12.13 25.12
CA GLY A 204 -24.83 11.51 25.96
C GLY A 204 -26.28 11.48 25.45
N SER A 205 -26.60 12.00 24.24
CA SER A 205 -27.98 11.90 23.73
C SER A 205 -28.23 10.60 22.96
N ALA A 206 -29.36 9.93 23.17
CA ALA A 206 -29.71 8.67 22.50
C ALA A 206 -29.68 8.75 20.95
N ALA A 207 -30.08 9.90 20.38
CA ALA A 207 -30.00 10.12 18.93
C ALA A 207 -28.56 10.17 18.40
N ARG A 208 -27.62 10.74 19.17
CA ARG A 208 -26.22 10.77 18.84
C ARG A 208 -25.54 9.41 19.00
N GLN A 209 -25.91 8.63 20.02
CA GLN A 209 -25.45 7.25 20.19
C GLN A 209 -25.86 6.37 18.98
N GLY A 210 -27.11 6.53 18.50
CA GLY A 210 -27.53 5.88 17.24
C GLY A 210 -26.68 6.26 16.05
N LEU A 211 -26.42 7.57 15.84
CA LEU A 211 -25.59 8.05 14.73
C LEU A 211 -24.13 7.58 14.86
N ASN A 212 -23.55 7.59 16.05
CA ASN A 212 -22.22 7.07 16.33
C ASN A 212 -22.13 5.58 15.99
N SER A 213 -23.15 4.79 16.34
CA SER A 213 -23.22 3.36 15.99
C SER A 213 -23.29 3.14 14.47
N TYR A 214 -24.08 3.93 13.74
CA TYR A 214 -24.14 3.86 12.28
C TYR A 214 -22.82 4.26 11.63
N MET A 215 -22.19 5.34 12.07
CA MET A 215 -20.92 5.79 11.52
C MET A 215 -19.79 4.80 11.82
N SER A 216 -19.78 4.21 13.01
CA SER A 216 -18.84 3.15 13.38
C SER A 216 -19.03 1.89 12.52
N MET A 217 -20.29 1.50 12.26
CA MET A 217 -20.60 0.36 11.40
C MET A 217 -20.17 0.59 9.95
N ILE A 218 -20.52 1.74 9.36
CA ILE A 218 -20.18 2.09 7.98
C ILE A 218 -18.65 2.25 7.79
N GLY A 219 -17.97 2.80 8.79
CA GLY A 219 -16.53 2.97 8.80
C GLY A 219 -15.75 1.70 9.14
N SER A 220 -16.42 0.63 9.57
CA SER A 220 -15.73 -0.64 9.82
C SER A 220 -15.17 -1.19 8.51
N PRO A 221 -13.92 -1.74 8.51
CA PRO A 221 -13.24 -2.14 7.27
C PRO A 221 -14.07 -3.10 6.41
N VAL A 222 -14.70 -4.09 7.01
CA VAL A 222 -15.50 -5.10 6.29
C VAL A 222 -16.71 -4.46 5.60
N VAL A 223 -17.45 -3.59 6.30
CA VAL A 223 -18.66 -2.95 5.75
C VAL A 223 -18.27 -1.91 4.69
N ALA A 224 -17.26 -1.09 4.96
CA ALA A 224 -16.75 -0.12 4.00
C ALA A 224 -16.29 -0.79 2.70
N MET A 225 -15.56 -1.90 2.80
CA MET A 225 -15.11 -2.67 1.64
C MET A 225 -16.26 -3.36 0.91
N LEU A 226 -17.24 -3.90 1.62
CA LEU A 226 -18.44 -4.52 1.00
C LEU A 226 -19.23 -3.48 0.20
N ILE A 227 -19.53 -2.31 0.79
CA ILE A 227 -20.24 -1.23 0.10
C ILE A 227 -19.44 -0.79 -1.14
N SER A 228 -18.12 -0.67 -0.98
CA SER A 228 -17.23 -0.29 -2.10
C SER A 228 -17.21 -1.34 -3.21
N LEU A 229 -17.25 -2.62 -2.87
CA LEU A 229 -17.35 -3.70 -3.86
C LEU A 229 -18.67 -3.63 -4.62
N LEU A 230 -19.80 -3.46 -3.92
CA LEU A 230 -21.11 -3.31 -4.57
C LEU A 230 -21.14 -2.11 -5.52
N PHE A 231 -20.54 -0.99 -5.11
CA PHE A 231 -20.37 0.17 -5.98
C PHE A 231 -19.45 -0.13 -7.18
N ALA A 232 -18.34 -0.85 -6.98
CA ALA A 232 -17.43 -1.24 -8.06
C ALA A 232 -18.11 -2.21 -9.06
N VAL A 233 -18.91 -3.17 -8.59
CA VAL A 233 -19.70 -4.07 -9.44
C VAL A 233 -20.68 -3.27 -10.29
N TRP A 234 -21.33 -2.26 -9.72
CA TRP A 234 -22.21 -1.39 -10.48
C TRP A 234 -21.42 -0.50 -11.45
N SER A 235 -20.44 0.26 -10.98
CA SER A 235 -19.74 1.30 -11.75
C SER A 235 -18.77 0.77 -12.80
N MET A 236 -18.06 -0.32 -12.50
CA MET A 236 -17.05 -0.95 -13.36
C MET A 236 -17.56 -2.24 -14.02
N GLY A 237 -18.70 -2.74 -13.57
CA GLY A 237 -19.38 -3.91 -14.15
C GLY A 237 -20.57 -3.49 -14.99
N PHE A 238 -21.74 -3.35 -14.37
CA PHE A 238 -23.01 -3.14 -15.09
C PHE A 238 -23.03 -1.83 -15.89
N HIS A 239 -22.53 -0.74 -15.34
CA HIS A 239 -22.48 0.54 -16.05
C HIS A 239 -21.52 0.53 -17.26
N GLN A 240 -20.58 -0.41 -17.29
CA GLN A 240 -19.70 -0.68 -18.43
C GLN A 240 -20.22 -1.81 -19.34
N HIS A 241 -21.51 -2.14 -19.25
CA HIS A 241 -22.18 -3.17 -20.06
C HIS A 241 -21.53 -4.57 -19.96
N ARG A 242 -20.82 -4.87 -18.87
CA ARG A 242 -20.23 -6.20 -18.64
C ARG A 242 -21.31 -7.18 -18.18
N SER A 243 -21.25 -8.41 -18.71
CA SER A 243 -22.17 -9.47 -18.31
C SER A 243 -21.91 -9.97 -16.89
N MET A 244 -22.92 -10.54 -16.24
CA MET A 244 -22.79 -11.19 -14.93
C MET A 244 -21.67 -12.24 -14.91
N LYS A 245 -21.51 -12.99 -16.02
CA LYS A 245 -20.45 -13.98 -16.16
C LYS A 245 -19.07 -13.34 -16.10
N GLN A 246 -18.82 -12.27 -16.87
CA GLN A 246 -17.54 -11.54 -16.87
C GLN A 246 -17.22 -10.94 -15.49
N ILE A 247 -18.22 -10.39 -14.79
CA ILE A 247 -18.07 -9.89 -13.44
C ILE A 247 -17.73 -11.04 -12.49
N GLY A 248 -18.49 -12.15 -12.54
CA GLY A 248 -18.27 -13.33 -11.70
C GLY A 248 -16.87 -13.95 -11.90
N ASP A 249 -16.43 -14.06 -13.15
CA ASP A 249 -15.10 -14.56 -13.49
C ASP A 249 -14.00 -13.65 -12.89
N ALA A 250 -14.12 -12.33 -13.03
CA ALA A 250 -13.20 -11.36 -12.45
C ALA A 250 -13.13 -11.47 -10.92
N LEU A 251 -14.27 -11.59 -10.24
CA LEU A 251 -14.34 -11.76 -8.79
C LEU A 251 -13.70 -13.09 -8.35
N THR A 252 -13.96 -14.18 -9.07
CA THR A 252 -13.38 -15.49 -8.77
C THR A 252 -11.86 -15.50 -8.92
N GLU A 253 -11.35 -14.95 -10.02
CA GLU A 253 -9.91 -14.86 -10.25
C GLU A 253 -9.20 -13.96 -9.22
N SER A 254 -9.89 -12.93 -8.71
CA SER A 254 -9.37 -12.08 -7.64
C SER A 254 -9.11 -12.89 -6.35
N ILE A 255 -10.04 -13.76 -5.96
CA ILE A 255 -9.88 -14.60 -4.77
C ILE A 255 -8.73 -15.59 -4.94
N LYS A 256 -8.61 -16.21 -6.13
CA LYS A 256 -7.49 -17.12 -6.42
C LYS A 256 -6.14 -16.41 -6.29
N SER A 257 -6.04 -15.16 -6.76
CA SER A 257 -4.79 -14.40 -6.73
C SER A 257 -4.31 -14.06 -5.31
N ILE A 258 -5.22 -13.92 -4.33
CA ILE A 258 -4.87 -13.60 -2.94
C ILE A 258 -4.79 -14.81 -2.01
N ALA A 259 -5.10 -16.02 -2.48
CA ALA A 259 -5.15 -17.21 -1.63
C ALA A 259 -3.83 -17.45 -0.89
N MET A 260 -2.70 -17.36 -1.59
CA MET A 260 -1.36 -17.50 -0.99
C MET A 260 -1.09 -16.39 0.02
N LEU A 261 -1.49 -15.14 -0.26
CA LEU A 261 -1.34 -14.01 0.65
C LEU A 261 -2.09 -14.23 1.96
N LEU A 262 -3.33 -14.74 1.90
CA LEU A 262 -4.11 -15.08 3.08
C LEU A 262 -3.43 -16.17 3.92
N MET A 263 -2.86 -17.18 3.28
CA MET A 263 -2.10 -18.23 3.97
C MET A 263 -0.83 -17.68 4.64
N ILE A 264 -0.08 -16.82 3.97
CA ILE A 264 1.12 -16.16 4.51
C ILE A 264 0.77 -15.32 5.75
N ILE A 265 -0.25 -14.49 5.67
CA ILE A 265 -0.66 -13.62 6.79
C ILE A 265 -1.15 -14.46 7.97
N SER A 266 -1.89 -15.52 7.70
CA SER A 266 -2.37 -16.45 8.73
C SER A 266 -1.23 -17.21 9.40
N GLY A 267 -0.24 -17.65 8.62
CA GLY A 267 0.99 -18.26 9.12
C GLY A 267 1.82 -17.31 9.99
N GLY A 268 1.97 -16.05 9.55
CA GLY A 268 2.60 -15.00 10.34
C GLY A 268 1.92 -14.76 11.68
N SER A 269 0.58 -14.80 11.69
CA SER A 269 -0.22 -14.66 12.92
C SER A 269 -0.07 -15.83 13.88
N ALA A 270 0.02 -17.06 13.34
CA ALA A 270 0.32 -18.25 14.14
C ALA A 270 1.73 -18.16 14.75
N PHE A 271 2.71 -17.78 13.95
CA PHE A 271 4.08 -17.58 14.40
C PHE A 271 4.18 -16.48 15.49
N LYS A 272 3.49 -15.36 15.31
CA LYS A 272 3.32 -14.34 16.37
C LYS A 272 2.87 -14.95 17.68
N GLN A 273 1.82 -15.79 17.65
CA GLN A 273 1.28 -16.40 18.86
C GLN A 273 2.31 -17.31 19.53
N VAL A 274 3.03 -18.13 18.77
CA VAL A 274 4.10 -19.00 19.30
C VAL A 274 5.20 -18.17 19.97
N LEU A 275 5.60 -17.02 19.39
CA LEU A 275 6.60 -16.13 19.97
C LEU A 275 6.12 -15.51 21.29
N LEU A 276 4.85 -15.10 21.36
CA LEU A 276 4.25 -14.54 22.57
C LEU A 276 4.17 -15.60 23.69
N ASP A 277 3.67 -16.79 23.37
CA ASP A 277 3.53 -17.90 24.30
C ASP A 277 4.91 -18.44 24.76
N GLY A 278 5.92 -18.36 23.88
CA GLY A 278 7.31 -18.71 24.15
C GLY A 278 8.09 -17.68 25.00
N GLY A 279 7.45 -16.57 25.42
CA GLY A 279 8.08 -15.56 26.27
C GLY A 279 9.13 -14.68 25.57
N VAL A 280 9.21 -14.72 24.23
CA VAL A 280 10.17 -13.93 23.46
C VAL A 280 9.98 -12.42 23.71
N GLY A 281 8.74 -11.99 23.95
CA GLY A 281 8.44 -10.60 24.31
C GLY A 281 9.16 -10.14 25.59
N ASN A 282 9.19 -11.00 26.63
CA ASN A 282 9.91 -10.70 27.87
C ASN A 282 11.43 -10.65 27.67
N ALA A 283 11.97 -11.56 26.85
CA ALA A 283 13.39 -11.56 26.50
C ALA A 283 13.79 -10.28 25.78
N ILE A 284 12.96 -9.81 24.83
CA ILE A 284 13.18 -8.53 24.12
C ILE A 284 13.11 -7.35 25.10
N GLN A 285 12.12 -7.31 26.01
CA GLN A 285 12.04 -6.26 27.03
C GLN A 285 13.32 -6.18 27.88
N HIS A 286 13.86 -7.32 28.31
CA HIS A 286 15.12 -7.36 29.09
C HIS A 286 16.32 -6.88 28.27
N LEU A 287 16.41 -7.27 26.99
CA LEU A 287 17.49 -6.82 26.09
C LEU A 287 17.44 -5.31 25.81
N VAL A 288 16.24 -4.73 25.76
CA VAL A 288 16.02 -3.32 25.42
C VAL A 288 15.93 -2.43 26.67
N ALA A 289 15.80 -2.98 27.87
CA ALA A 289 15.67 -2.22 29.13
C ALA A 289 16.85 -1.25 29.42
N GLY A 290 18.00 -1.44 28.78
CA GLY A 290 19.16 -0.53 28.82
C GLY A 290 19.33 0.38 27.61
N VAL A 291 18.42 0.29 26.61
CA VAL A 291 18.53 1.04 25.36
C VAL A 291 17.51 2.17 25.35
N HIS A 292 17.99 3.40 25.46
CA HIS A 292 17.14 4.62 25.42
C HIS A 292 16.71 4.98 24.00
N LEU A 293 16.21 4.01 23.20
CA LEU A 293 15.64 4.26 21.89
C LEU A 293 14.11 4.37 21.97
N SER A 294 13.55 5.24 21.12
CA SER A 294 12.10 5.33 20.98
C SER A 294 11.52 3.96 20.55
N PRO A 295 10.39 3.51 21.15
CA PRO A 295 9.72 2.28 20.77
C PRO A 295 9.40 2.21 19.28
N LEU A 296 9.09 3.34 18.63
CA LEU A 296 8.84 3.43 17.19
C LEU A 296 10.09 3.10 16.36
N ILE A 297 11.27 3.59 16.79
CA ILE A 297 12.55 3.26 16.13
C ILE A 297 12.87 1.77 16.29
N LEU A 298 12.59 1.19 17.44
CA LEU A 298 12.79 -0.24 17.68
C LEU A 298 11.84 -1.10 16.82
N GLY A 299 10.57 -0.72 16.74
CA GLY A 299 9.61 -1.40 15.86
C GLY A 299 10.03 -1.36 14.39
N TRP A 300 10.48 -0.19 13.93
CA TRP A 300 11.07 -0.02 12.60
C TRP A 300 12.31 -0.90 12.40
N LEU A 301 13.26 -0.88 13.33
CA LEU A 301 14.51 -1.64 13.22
C LEU A 301 14.26 -3.15 13.19
N ILE A 302 13.37 -3.66 14.03
CA ILE A 302 12.96 -5.08 14.03
C ILE A 302 12.37 -5.44 12.67
N ALA A 303 11.48 -4.58 12.13
CA ALA A 303 10.90 -4.81 10.82
C ALA A 303 11.96 -4.80 9.70
N VAL A 304 12.95 -3.90 9.74
CA VAL A 304 14.07 -3.85 8.79
C VAL A 304 14.89 -5.13 8.84
N VAL A 305 15.29 -5.59 10.01
CA VAL A 305 16.09 -6.83 10.16
C VAL A 305 15.32 -8.03 9.64
N LEU A 306 14.05 -8.15 10.00
CA LEU A 306 13.19 -9.22 9.50
C LEU A 306 12.97 -9.13 7.98
N ARG A 307 12.83 -7.93 7.44
CA ARG A 307 12.67 -7.71 5.99
C ARG A 307 13.88 -8.21 5.20
N ILE A 308 15.07 -7.87 5.66
CA ILE A 308 16.33 -8.33 5.05
C ILE A 308 16.41 -9.86 5.09
N ALA A 309 16.04 -10.48 6.21
CA ALA A 309 16.13 -11.93 6.37
C ALA A 309 15.05 -12.70 5.59
N LEU A 310 13.79 -12.22 5.63
CA LEU A 310 12.63 -12.98 5.14
C LEU A 310 12.22 -12.65 3.70
N GLY A 311 12.60 -11.49 3.19
CA GLY A 311 12.30 -11.06 1.82
C GLY A 311 10.85 -10.61 1.58
N SER A 312 9.92 -10.79 2.51
CA SER A 312 8.51 -10.41 2.37
C SER A 312 8.14 -9.31 3.34
N ALA A 313 7.62 -8.18 2.82
CA ALA A 313 7.15 -7.06 3.64
C ALA A 313 6.00 -7.47 4.57
N ALA A 314 5.04 -8.26 4.08
CA ALA A 314 3.90 -8.71 4.87
C ALA A 314 4.32 -9.62 6.03
N VAL A 315 5.22 -10.58 5.79
CA VAL A 315 5.74 -11.49 6.82
C VAL A 315 6.59 -10.70 7.85
N ALA A 316 7.47 -9.84 7.37
CA ALA A 316 8.33 -9.03 8.22
C ALA A 316 7.51 -8.11 9.15
N SER A 317 6.51 -7.42 8.61
CA SER A 317 5.65 -6.51 9.38
C SER A 317 4.82 -7.25 10.43
N MET A 318 4.21 -8.39 10.08
CA MET A 318 3.43 -9.20 11.03
C MET A 318 4.28 -9.79 12.13
N THR A 319 5.47 -10.27 11.81
CA THR A 319 6.42 -10.80 12.79
C THR A 319 6.92 -9.68 13.71
N ALA A 320 7.26 -8.51 13.14
CA ALA A 320 7.68 -7.34 13.92
C ALA A 320 6.57 -6.88 14.89
N ALA A 321 5.31 -6.85 14.43
CA ALA A 321 4.16 -6.52 15.28
C ALA A 321 4.05 -7.47 16.48
N GLY A 322 4.27 -8.77 16.27
CA GLY A 322 4.29 -9.75 17.35
C GLY A 322 5.38 -9.49 18.40
N LEU A 323 6.59 -9.21 17.92
CA LEU A 323 7.74 -8.99 18.77
C LEU A 323 7.68 -7.67 19.57
N ILE A 324 7.15 -6.60 18.97
CA ILE A 324 7.11 -5.27 19.58
C ILE A 324 5.91 -5.04 20.50
N THR A 325 4.85 -5.85 20.40
CA THR A 325 3.61 -5.68 21.17
C THR A 325 3.84 -5.50 22.68
N PRO A 326 4.65 -6.34 23.38
CA PRO A 326 4.87 -6.16 24.81
C PRO A 326 5.55 -4.82 25.15
N LEU A 327 6.51 -4.41 24.33
CA LEU A 327 7.21 -3.14 24.52
C LEU A 327 6.30 -1.94 24.22
N MET A 328 5.49 -2.02 23.18
CA MET A 328 4.51 -0.98 22.84
C MET A 328 3.54 -0.75 24.01
N ILE A 329 2.99 -1.82 24.59
CA ILE A 329 2.08 -1.74 25.72
C ILE A 329 2.78 -1.14 26.96
N SER A 330 3.99 -1.60 27.30
CA SER A 330 4.71 -1.14 28.48
C SER A 330 5.20 0.30 28.38
N SER A 331 5.50 0.78 27.17
CA SER A 331 5.96 2.15 26.93
C SER A 331 4.83 3.15 26.70
N GLY A 332 3.59 2.69 26.49
CA GLY A 332 2.46 3.55 26.13
C GLY A 332 2.56 4.18 24.74
N ALA A 333 3.38 3.60 23.83
CA ALA A 333 3.51 4.10 22.48
C ALA A 333 2.20 3.97 21.69
N ASP A 334 1.87 4.99 20.89
CA ASP A 334 0.65 5.01 20.07
C ASP A 334 0.63 3.84 19.07
N PRO A 335 -0.41 2.98 19.10
CA PRO A 335 -0.49 1.81 18.21
C PRO A 335 -0.54 2.18 16.72
N ALA A 336 -1.17 3.29 16.33
CA ALA A 336 -1.25 3.69 14.93
C ALA A 336 0.11 4.16 14.41
N MET A 337 0.86 4.93 15.22
CA MET A 337 2.25 5.30 14.90
C MET A 337 3.16 4.07 14.82
N MET A 338 2.95 3.08 15.68
CA MET A 338 3.71 1.82 15.65
C MET A 338 3.43 1.03 14.36
N VAL A 339 2.18 0.96 13.90
CA VAL A 339 1.82 0.36 12.61
C VAL A 339 2.61 1.01 11.47
N LEU A 340 2.65 2.34 11.43
CA LEU A 340 3.34 3.09 10.39
C LEU A 340 4.87 2.91 10.46
N ALA A 341 5.44 2.88 11.67
CA ALA A 341 6.87 2.64 11.86
C ALA A 341 7.27 1.24 11.38
N ILE A 342 6.49 0.21 11.73
CA ILE A 342 6.69 -1.17 11.24
C ILE A 342 6.52 -1.23 9.73
N GLY A 343 5.47 -0.58 9.18
CA GLY A 343 5.24 -0.48 7.75
C GLY A 343 6.42 0.13 7.01
N ALA A 344 6.98 1.25 7.53
CA ALA A 344 8.19 1.85 7.00
C ALA A 344 9.39 0.89 7.02
N GLY A 345 9.58 0.15 8.11
CA GLY A 345 10.67 -0.83 8.23
C GLY A 345 10.51 -2.02 7.28
N SER A 346 9.28 -2.44 7.02
CA SER A 346 8.97 -3.64 6.24
C SER A 346 9.30 -3.55 4.75
N VAL A 347 9.57 -2.38 4.22
CA VAL A 347 9.97 -2.19 2.82
C VAL A 347 11.48 -2.01 2.65
N ALA A 348 12.22 -1.80 3.75
CA ALA A 348 13.65 -1.55 3.72
C ALA A 348 14.43 -2.66 3.03
N ALA A 349 15.48 -2.26 2.30
CA ALA A 349 16.48 -3.16 1.72
C ALA A 349 15.89 -4.35 0.94
N SER A 350 14.78 -4.15 0.22
CA SER A 350 14.23 -5.14 -0.71
C SER A 350 15.31 -5.56 -1.73
N HIS A 351 15.60 -6.86 -1.81
CA HIS A 351 16.70 -7.39 -2.62
C HIS A 351 16.32 -8.75 -3.23
N VAL A 352 17.29 -9.56 -3.61
CA VAL A 352 17.10 -10.81 -4.38
C VAL A 352 16.18 -11.86 -3.74
N ASN A 353 15.82 -11.73 -2.48
CA ASN A 353 14.86 -12.62 -1.81
C ASN A 353 13.40 -12.14 -1.91
N ASP A 354 13.16 -11.01 -2.59
CA ASP A 354 11.85 -10.37 -2.73
C ASP A 354 11.32 -10.49 -4.16
N ALA A 355 10.06 -10.89 -4.33
CA ALA A 355 9.40 -10.93 -5.63
C ALA A 355 9.35 -9.54 -6.30
N GLY A 356 9.12 -8.46 -5.53
CA GLY A 356 9.09 -7.09 -6.02
C GLY A 356 10.42 -6.68 -6.67
N PHE A 357 11.56 -7.14 -6.13
CA PHE A 357 12.88 -6.92 -6.71
C PHE A 357 12.98 -7.49 -8.14
N TRP A 358 12.54 -8.73 -8.34
CA TRP A 358 12.59 -9.40 -9.63
C TRP A 358 11.57 -8.82 -10.62
N MET A 359 10.37 -8.49 -10.15
CA MET A 359 9.39 -7.80 -11.00
C MET A 359 9.91 -6.43 -11.47
N PHE A 360 10.53 -5.66 -10.58
CA PHE A 360 11.13 -4.38 -10.95
C PHE A 360 12.29 -4.60 -11.96
N GLN A 361 13.16 -5.57 -11.72
CA GLN A 361 14.26 -5.93 -12.61
C GLN A 361 13.77 -6.26 -14.03
N GLU A 362 12.78 -7.13 -14.13
CA GLU A 362 12.21 -7.62 -15.38
C GLU A 362 11.49 -6.50 -16.15
N TYR A 363 10.58 -5.77 -15.47
CA TYR A 363 9.76 -4.75 -16.14
C TYR A 363 10.56 -3.52 -16.58
N PHE A 364 11.64 -3.19 -15.89
CA PHE A 364 12.51 -2.08 -16.28
C PHE A 364 13.71 -2.53 -17.13
N ASP A 365 13.80 -3.83 -17.42
CA ASP A 365 14.88 -4.46 -18.17
C ASP A 365 16.25 -4.01 -17.65
N LEU A 366 16.47 -4.23 -16.35
CA LEU A 366 17.68 -3.87 -15.64
C LEU A 366 18.52 -5.11 -15.35
N THR A 367 19.82 -4.91 -15.22
CA THR A 367 20.70 -5.95 -14.66
C THR A 367 20.48 -6.06 -13.14
N VAL A 368 20.79 -7.21 -12.54
CA VAL A 368 20.70 -7.41 -11.08
C VAL A 368 21.50 -6.32 -10.33
N LYS A 369 22.68 -5.95 -10.83
CA LYS A 369 23.52 -4.88 -10.25
C LYS A 369 22.81 -3.52 -10.29
N GLN A 370 22.15 -3.18 -11.39
CA GLN A 370 21.39 -1.94 -11.51
C GLN A 370 20.16 -1.97 -10.63
N THR A 371 19.48 -3.12 -10.52
CA THR A 371 18.32 -3.29 -9.64
C THR A 371 18.70 -3.12 -8.17
N LEU A 372 19.81 -3.73 -7.73
CA LEU A 372 20.33 -3.50 -6.38
C LEU A 372 20.66 -2.01 -6.14
N ALA A 373 21.30 -1.36 -7.11
CA ALA A 373 21.68 0.04 -6.98
C ALA A 373 20.48 1.00 -6.98
N ILE A 374 19.37 0.64 -7.62
CA ILE A 374 18.21 1.54 -7.77
C ILE A 374 17.06 1.11 -6.86
N TRP A 375 16.53 -0.10 -7.01
CA TRP A 375 15.38 -0.58 -6.27
C TRP A 375 15.66 -0.75 -4.78
N THR A 376 16.74 -1.47 -4.44
CA THR A 376 17.09 -1.71 -3.03
C THR A 376 17.39 -0.40 -2.31
N VAL A 377 18.07 0.53 -2.98
CA VAL A 377 18.35 1.86 -2.43
C VAL A 377 17.08 2.70 -2.33
N LEU A 378 16.19 2.66 -3.33
CA LEU A 378 14.88 3.33 -3.30
C LEU A 378 14.04 2.89 -2.11
N GLU A 379 13.87 1.58 -1.93
CA GLU A 379 13.05 1.02 -0.84
C GLU A 379 13.67 1.31 0.53
N THR A 380 15.00 1.31 0.64
CA THR A 380 15.70 1.72 1.86
C THR A 380 15.52 3.21 2.13
N TRP A 381 15.63 4.05 1.10
CA TRP A 381 15.42 5.49 1.19
C TRP A 381 13.98 5.82 1.60
N LEU A 382 13.00 5.12 1.02
CA LEU A 382 11.59 5.22 1.38
C LEU A 382 11.35 4.82 2.83
N SER A 383 11.94 3.73 3.28
CA SER A 383 11.87 3.25 4.66
C SER A 383 12.38 4.28 5.67
N VAL A 384 13.55 4.86 5.41
CA VAL A 384 14.16 5.87 6.29
C VAL A 384 13.30 7.14 6.34
N TRP A 385 12.86 7.68 5.20
CA TRP A 385 12.01 8.85 5.18
C TRP A 385 10.62 8.59 5.74
N GLY A 386 10.08 7.39 5.53
CA GLY A 386 8.85 6.94 6.18
C GLY A 386 8.96 7.03 7.70
N LEU A 387 10.02 6.47 8.29
CA LEU A 387 10.28 6.59 9.73
C LEU A 387 10.42 8.05 10.18
N VAL A 388 11.19 8.86 9.44
CA VAL A 388 11.40 10.29 9.78
C VAL A 388 10.03 11.01 9.85
N PHE A 389 9.15 10.80 8.88
CA PHE A 389 7.84 11.46 8.90
C PHE A 389 6.89 10.86 9.94
N VAL A 390 7.00 9.58 10.29
CA VAL A 390 6.30 8.99 11.43
C VAL A 390 6.74 9.66 12.74
N LEU A 391 8.04 9.83 12.95
CA LEU A 391 8.58 10.48 14.17
C LEU A 391 8.18 11.95 14.25
N ILE A 392 8.20 12.67 13.12
CA ILE A 392 7.73 14.06 13.06
C ILE A 392 6.24 14.13 13.41
N LEU A 393 5.42 13.27 12.80
CA LEU A 393 3.98 13.25 13.08
C LEU A 393 3.71 12.89 14.53
N ASN A 394 4.42 11.90 15.08
CA ASN A 394 4.31 11.52 16.50
C ASN A 394 4.63 12.69 17.43
N ALA A 395 5.66 13.47 17.14
CA ALA A 395 6.03 14.63 17.95
C ALA A 395 5.04 15.82 17.83
N ILE A 396 4.20 15.84 16.80
CA ILE A 396 3.16 16.88 16.63
C ILE A 396 1.85 16.48 17.33
N VAL A 397 1.55 15.17 17.35
CA VAL A 397 0.27 14.66 17.87
C VAL A 397 0.36 14.33 19.37
N HIS A 398 1.54 13.96 19.84
CA HIS A 398 1.84 13.57 21.22
C HIS A 398 2.94 14.45 21.85
#